data_84f437a3d58397244a0f572f709971ee
#
_entry.id   84f437a3d58397244a0f572f709971ee
#
_cell.length_a   1.000
_cell.length_b   1.000
_cell.length_c   1.000
_cell.angle_alpha   90.00
_cell.angle_beta   90.00
_cell.angle_gamma   90.00
#
_symmetry.space_group_name_H-M   'P 1'
#
loop_
_entity.id
_entity.type
_entity.pdbx_description
1 polymer ?
#
loop_
_entity_poly.entity_id
_entity_poly.type
_entity_poly.pdbx_seq_one_letter_code
_entity_poly.pdbx_strand_id
1 'polypeptide(L)'
;PTRPVYEDYEGNVGLGYYTWMNGGKPITLAAANPVADLELADKLEKTKRSIGNIALDYKVHGLEDLRFNLNMGYDIQKNDNRENVPDLAPSMYTGNQNDGTGKRYKYHQTKRNTLLDFYANYDKELKDHHINVMGGYGWQRFWYKNHDTTTDTKGEDLTSPKHEEAELYLLSFYGRLNYSWKQRYMLTATLRADASSRFSPETRWGYFPS
;
A
#
# COMPACT_ATOMS: atom_id res chain seq x y z
N PRO A 1 24.60 -3.98 -29.61
CA PRO A 1 25.58 -4.56 -28.69
C PRO A 1 26.74 -5.12 -29.47
N THR A 2 27.94 -4.90 -29.02
CA THR A 2 29.19 -5.33 -29.65
C THR A 2 29.62 -6.75 -29.20
N ARG A 3 28.80 -7.42 -28.43
CA ARG A 3 29.08 -8.75 -27.87
C ARG A 3 27.94 -9.72 -28.24
N PRO A 4 28.25 -11.04 -28.36
CA PRO A 4 27.23 -12.04 -28.60
C PRO A 4 26.25 -12.10 -27.42
N VAL A 5 25.03 -12.58 -27.64
CA VAL A 5 24.05 -12.84 -26.57
C VAL A 5 24.36 -14.17 -25.90
N TYR A 6 24.80 -15.15 -26.66
CA TYR A 6 25.07 -16.51 -26.21
C TYR A 6 26.55 -16.84 -26.35
N GLU A 7 27.10 -17.48 -25.31
CA GLU A 7 28.47 -17.95 -25.27
C GLU A 7 28.60 -19.03 -24.17
N ASP A 8 29.26 -20.14 -24.52
CA ASP A 8 29.48 -21.25 -23.57
C ASP A 8 30.82 -21.09 -22.85
N TYR A 9 30.82 -21.36 -21.57
CA TYR A 9 32.00 -21.33 -20.72
C TYR A 9 32.19 -22.66 -19.98
N GLU A 10 33.43 -22.95 -19.61
CA GLU A 10 33.77 -24.09 -18.77
C GLU A 10 32.98 -24.07 -17.45
N GLY A 11 32.49 -25.23 -17.00
CA GLY A 11 31.66 -25.32 -15.80
C GLY A 11 30.24 -24.78 -15.95
N ASN A 12 29.79 -24.57 -17.21
CA ASN A 12 28.47 -24.08 -17.54
C ASN A 12 28.13 -22.68 -16.93
N VAL A 13 29.15 -21.87 -16.65
CA VAL A 13 29.00 -20.49 -16.15
C VAL A 13 28.21 -19.68 -17.16
N GLY A 14 27.23 -18.92 -16.70
CA GLY A 14 26.38 -18.12 -17.57
C GLY A 14 25.25 -18.91 -18.24
N LEU A 15 25.17 -20.23 -18.08
CA LEU A 15 24.12 -21.10 -18.63
C LEU A 15 23.91 -20.91 -20.14
N GLY A 16 25.02 -20.77 -20.91
CA GLY A 16 24.99 -20.53 -22.36
C GLY A 16 24.82 -19.06 -22.75
N TYR A 17 24.76 -18.14 -21.81
CA TYR A 17 24.68 -16.71 -22.07
C TYR A 17 26.02 -16.03 -21.88
N TYR A 18 26.32 -15.05 -22.75
CA TYR A 18 27.53 -14.25 -22.63
C TYR A 18 27.67 -13.67 -21.23
N THR A 19 28.82 -13.92 -20.62
CA THR A 19 29.21 -13.42 -19.30
C THR A 19 30.59 -12.77 -19.39
N TRP A 20 30.76 -11.58 -18.82
CA TRP A 20 32.05 -10.92 -18.82
C TRP A 20 33.06 -11.69 -17.97
N MET A 21 34.14 -12.16 -18.60
CA MET A 21 35.16 -12.99 -17.96
C MET A 21 36.51 -12.29 -17.92
N ASN A 22 37.26 -12.54 -16.86
CA ASN A 22 38.68 -12.19 -16.75
C ASN A 22 39.44 -13.36 -16.11
N GLY A 23 40.42 -13.90 -16.82
CA GLY A 23 41.23 -15.05 -16.34
C GLY A 23 40.38 -16.28 -15.99
N GLY A 24 39.30 -16.56 -16.74
CA GLY A 24 38.41 -17.71 -16.51
C GLY A 24 37.39 -17.50 -15.39
N LYS A 25 37.28 -16.30 -14.80
CA LYS A 25 36.30 -15.97 -13.76
C LYS A 25 35.38 -14.84 -14.18
N PRO A 26 34.10 -14.86 -13.80
CA PRO A 26 33.19 -13.76 -14.04
C PRO A 26 33.65 -12.45 -13.40
N ILE A 27 33.46 -11.34 -14.13
CA ILE A 27 33.78 -9.98 -13.64
C ILE A 27 32.58 -9.45 -12.86
N THR A 28 32.73 -9.30 -11.55
CA THR A 28 31.64 -8.88 -10.63
C THR A 28 31.12 -7.46 -10.87
N LEU A 29 31.95 -6.57 -11.43
CA LEU A 29 31.60 -5.18 -11.74
C LEU A 29 31.05 -5.01 -13.16
N ALA A 30 30.99 -6.05 -13.96
CA ALA A 30 30.42 -5.99 -15.30
C ALA A 30 28.88 -6.04 -15.26
N ALA A 31 28.27 -5.48 -16.31
CA ALA A 31 26.82 -5.59 -16.47
C ALA A 31 26.42 -7.04 -16.77
N ALA A 32 25.35 -7.52 -16.17
CA ALA A 32 24.75 -8.80 -16.52
C ALA A 32 24.17 -8.79 -17.93
N ASN A 33 24.02 -9.96 -18.53
CA ASN A 33 23.38 -10.11 -19.82
C ASN A 33 21.86 -9.90 -19.70
N PRO A 34 21.27 -8.87 -20.32
CA PRO A 34 19.87 -8.55 -20.14
C PRO A 34 18.91 -9.62 -20.71
N VAL A 35 19.35 -10.40 -21.70
CA VAL A 35 18.55 -11.51 -22.24
C VAL A 35 18.53 -12.66 -21.25
N ALA A 36 19.66 -12.98 -20.62
CA ALA A 36 19.74 -13.97 -19.56
C ALA A 36 18.85 -13.60 -18.37
N ASP A 37 18.82 -12.33 -17.99
CA ASP A 37 17.98 -11.85 -16.88
C ASP A 37 16.47 -12.01 -17.18
N LEU A 38 16.07 -11.91 -18.46
CA LEU A 38 14.68 -12.11 -18.85
C LEU A 38 14.32 -13.60 -18.98
N GLU A 39 15.22 -14.43 -19.47
CA GLU A 39 14.94 -15.83 -19.79
C GLU A 39 15.20 -16.78 -18.61
N LEU A 40 16.17 -16.47 -17.76
CA LEU A 40 16.55 -17.33 -16.62
C LEU A 40 15.81 -16.99 -15.32
N ALA A 41 15.28 -15.78 -15.17
CA ALA A 41 14.57 -15.40 -13.96
C ALA A 41 13.06 -15.75 -14.06
N ASP A 42 12.62 -16.73 -13.26
CA ASP A 42 11.18 -17.02 -13.07
C ASP A 42 10.60 -16.04 -12.03
N LYS A 43 9.86 -15.05 -12.51
CA LYS A 43 9.21 -14.03 -11.69
C LYS A 43 7.71 -14.23 -11.72
N LEU A 44 7.11 -14.42 -10.55
CA LEU A 44 5.67 -14.52 -10.40
C LEU A 44 5.20 -13.52 -9.35
N GLU A 45 4.24 -12.70 -9.74
CA GLU A 45 3.52 -11.81 -8.85
C GLU A 45 2.04 -12.18 -8.86
N LYS A 46 1.49 -12.42 -7.66
CA LYS A 46 0.09 -12.77 -7.48
C LYS A 46 -0.56 -11.83 -6.48
N THR A 47 -1.48 -11.03 -6.97
CA THR A 47 -2.27 -10.11 -6.15
C THR A 47 -3.71 -10.61 -6.02
N LYS A 48 -4.20 -10.66 -4.77
CA LYS A 48 -5.62 -10.87 -4.46
C LYS A 48 -6.11 -9.64 -3.71
N ARG A 49 -7.20 -9.04 -4.16
CA ARG A 49 -7.79 -7.86 -3.51
C ARG A 49 -9.29 -8.03 -3.39
N SER A 50 -9.82 -7.64 -2.24
CA SER A 50 -11.25 -7.56 -1.95
C SER A 50 -11.57 -6.17 -1.43
N ILE A 51 -12.51 -5.50 -2.06
CA ILE A 51 -12.99 -4.18 -1.67
C ILE A 51 -14.50 -4.27 -1.52
N GLY A 52 -15.02 -3.67 -0.46
CA GLY A 52 -16.45 -3.56 -0.26
C GLY A 52 -16.81 -2.39 0.62
N ASN A 53 -18.03 -1.90 0.46
CA ASN A 53 -18.59 -0.94 1.38
C ASN A 53 -20.09 -1.19 1.61
N ILE A 54 -20.57 -0.74 2.77
CA ILE A 54 -21.99 -0.73 3.13
C ILE A 54 -22.31 0.70 3.52
N ALA A 55 -23.30 1.29 2.86
CA ALA A 55 -23.81 2.60 3.17
C ALA A 55 -25.27 2.48 3.62
N LEU A 56 -25.59 3.04 4.79
CA LEU A 56 -26.93 3.10 5.35
C LEU A 56 -27.35 4.56 5.51
N ASP A 57 -28.53 4.89 5.00
CA ASP A 57 -29.17 6.17 5.20
C ASP A 57 -30.50 5.91 5.92
N TYR A 58 -30.67 6.52 7.08
CA TYR A 58 -31.87 6.35 7.89
C TYR A 58 -32.50 7.70 8.22
N LYS A 59 -33.69 7.92 7.71
CA LYS A 59 -34.54 9.04 8.05
C LYS A 59 -35.37 8.71 9.27
N VAL A 60 -35.28 9.52 10.32
CA VAL A 60 -35.93 9.22 11.60
C VAL A 60 -37.44 9.32 11.47
N HIS A 61 -38.14 8.21 11.77
CA HIS A 61 -39.60 8.20 11.73
C HIS A 61 -40.18 9.12 12.82
N GLY A 62 -41.07 10.04 12.43
CA GLY A 62 -41.64 11.05 13.33
C GLY A 62 -40.76 12.29 13.56
N LEU A 63 -39.52 12.30 13.10
CA LEU A 63 -38.64 13.46 13.07
C LEU A 63 -37.92 13.49 11.71
N GLU A 64 -38.69 13.76 10.67
CA GLU A 64 -38.25 13.62 9.28
C GLU A 64 -37.14 14.58 8.85
N ASP A 65 -36.92 15.64 9.64
CA ASP A 65 -35.84 16.60 9.47
C ASP A 65 -34.47 16.02 9.88
N LEU A 66 -34.44 14.87 10.59
CA LEU A 66 -33.20 14.23 11.07
C LEU A 66 -32.88 12.98 10.27
N ARG A 67 -31.64 12.90 9.78
CA ARG A 67 -31.07 11.76 9.07
C ARG A 67 -29.78 11.29 9.72
N PHE A 68 -29.60 9.98 9.78
CA PHE A 68 -28.35 9.33 10.11
C PHE A 68 -27.77 8.64 8.89
N ASN A 69 -26.47 8.83 8.68
CA ASN A 69 -25.74 8.17 7.62
C ASN A 69 -24.59 7.38 8.24
N LEU A 70 -24.44 6.14 7.83
CA LEU A 70 -23.34 5.27 8.21
C LEU A 70 -22.73 4.69 6.96
N ASN A 71 -21.42 4.86 6.78
CA ASN A 71 -20.65 4.24 5.72
C ASN A 71 -19.52 3.42 6.34
N MET A 72 -19.48 2.14 6.05
CA MET A 72 -18.41 1.23 6.47
C MET A 72 -17.76 0.63 5.25
N GLY A 73 -16.45 0.72 5.15
CA GLY A 73 -15.68 0.22 4.02
C GLY A 73 -14.51 -0.64 4.44
N TYR A 74 -14.11 -1.55 3.56
CA TYR A 74 -12.89 -2.32 3.71
C TYR A 74 -12.18 -2.49 2.36
N ASP A 75 -10.85 -2.60 2.43
CA ASP A 75 -9.97 -2.92 1.31
C ASP A 75 -8.86 -3.83 1.83
N ILE A 76 -8.91 -5.10 1.44
CA ILE A 76 -7.95 -6.13 1.85
C ILE A 76 -7.19 -6.58 0.62
N GLN A 77 -5.86 -6.47 0.66
CA GLN A 77 -4.98 -6.88 -0.42
C GLN A 77 -3.90 -7.84 0.12
N LYS A 78 -3.68 -8.92 -0.62
CA LYS A 78 -2.57 -9.85 -0.40
C LYS A 78 -1.74 -9.94 -1.66
N ASN A 79 -0.44 -9.72 -1.52
CA ASN A 79 0.54 -9.82 -2.60
C ASN A 79 1.52 -10.93 -2.25
N ASP A 80 1.67 -11.88 -3.15
CA ASP A 80 2.65 -12.96 -3.08
C ASP A 80 3.56 -12.85 -4.30
N ASN A 81 4.82 -12.50 -4.08
CA ASN A 81 5.82 -12.38 -5.14
C ASN A 81 6.90 -13.43 -4.91
N ARG A 82 7.35 -14.03 -5.98
CA ARG A 82 8.53 -14.90 -5.99
C ARG A 82 9.40 -14.56 -7.19
N GLU A 83 10.69 -14.67 -6.99
CA GLU A 83 11.69 -14.63 -8.05
C GLU A 83 12.68 -15.77 -7.82
N ASN A 84 12.83 -16.64 -8.81
CA ASN A 84 13.82 -17.70 -8.80
C ASN A 84 14.80 -17.45 -9.93
N VAL A 85 16.08 -17.41 -9.60
CA VAL A 85 17.17 -17.31 -10.55
C VAL A 85 18.05 -18.55 -10.35
N PRO A 86 18.34 -19.32 -11.40
CA PRO A 86 19.14 -20.55 -11.28
C PRO A 86 20.59 -20.25 -10.89
N ASP A 87 21.27 -21.28 -10.42
CA ASP A 87 22.72 -21.26 -10.20
C ASP A 87 23.41 -20.94 -11.52
N LEU A 88 24.58 -20.32 -11.42
CA LEU A 88 25.44 -19.99 -12.57
C LEU A 88 24.86 -18.96 -13.55
N ALA A 89 23.68 -18.39 -13.30
CA ALA A 89 23.16 -17.31 -14.12
C ALA A 89 24.09 -16.08 -14.10
N PRO A 90 24.25 -15.34 -15.23
CA PRO A 90 25.17 -14.20 -15.30
C PRO A 90 24.94 -13.15 -14.21
N SER A 91 23.70 -12.87 -13.86
CA SER A 91 23.33 -11.92 -12.79
C SER A 91 23.77 -12.35 -11.40
N MET A 92 24.05 -13.63 -11.19
CA MET A 92 24.50 -14.17 -9.90
C MET A 92 26.00 -13.97 -9.62
N TYR A 93 26.70 -13.37 -10.57
CA TYR A 93 28.12 -13.02 -10.41
C TYR A 93 28.36 -11.51 -10.36
N THR A 94 27.35 -10.67 -10.54
CA THR A 94 27.50 -9.21 -10.61
C THR A 94 27.31 -8.54 -9.23
N GLY A 95 28.09 -7.50 -8.96
CA GLY A 95 28.06 -6.77 -7.70
C GLY A 95 28.49 -7.63 -6.50
N ASN A 96 27.76 -7.54 -5.40
CA ASN A 96 27.95 -8.34 -4.19
C ASN A 96 27.08 -9.59 -4.21
N GLN A 97 26.98 -10.23 -5.36
CA GLN A 97 26.16 -11.42 -5.50
C GLN A 97 26.87 -12.68 -4.94
N ASN A 98 26.16 -13.74 -4.92
CA ASN A 98 26.42 -14.98 -4.23
C ASN A 98 27.26 -15.99 -5.04
N ASP A 99 28.21 -15.52 -5.82
CA ASP A 99 29.21 -16.33 -6.57
C ASP A 99 28.57 -17.49 -7.38
N GLY A 100 27.44 -17.22 -8.02
CA GLY A 100 26.76 -18.19 -8.87
C GLY A 100 25.88 -19.19 -8.15
N THR A 101 25.53 -18.99 -6.88
CA THR A 101 24.70 -19.94 -6.11
C THR A 101 23.19 -19.78 -6.34
N GLY A 102 22.78 -18.91 -7.27
CA GLY A 102 21.39 -18.66 -7.59
C GLY A 102 20.67 -17.82 -6.53
N LYS A 103 19.39 -17.54 -6.76
CA LYS A 103 18.55 -16.76 -5.84
C LYS A 103 17.13 -17.28 -5.81
N ARG A 104 16.56 -17.38 -4.62
CA ARG A 104 15.14 -17.58 -4.37
C ARG A 104 14.64 -16.44 -3.49
N TYR A 105 13.94 -15.49 -4.08
CA TYR A 105 13.28 -14.41 -3.36
C TYR A 105 11.81 -14.72 -3.18
N LYS A 106 11.30 -14.53 -1.97
CA LYS A 106 9.89 -14.61 -1.64
C LYS A 106 9.49 -13.35 -0.88
N TYR A 107 8.40 -12.73 -1.30
CA TYR A 107 7.81 -11.60 -0.63
C TYR A 107 6.33 -11.83 -0.43
N HIS A 108 5.89 -11.68 0.80
CA HIS A 108 4.49 -11.75 1.18
C HIS A 108 4.07 -10.44 1.83
N GLN A 109 3.01 -9.81 1.33
CA GLN A 109 2.45 -8.60 1.90
C GLN A 109 0.94 -8.77 2.11
N THR A 110 0.46 -8.37 3.28
CA THR A 110 -0.95 -8.19 3.54
C THR A 110 -1.22 -6.73 3.92
N LYS A 111 -2.16 -6.09 3.22
CA LYS A 111 -2.69 -4.77 3.56
C LYS A 111 -4.15 -4.88 3.93
N ARG A 112 -4.57 -4.16 4.97
CA ARG A 112 -5.97 -4.07 5.41
C ARG A 112 -6.28 -2.61 5.74
N ASN A 113 -7.19 -2.03 4.97
CA ASN A 113 -7.69 -0.69 5.21
C ASN A 113 -9.16 -0.82 5.60
N THR A 114 -9.56 -0.16 6.65
CA THR A 114 -10.95 -0.10 7.10
C THR A 114 -11.35 1.35 7.31
N LEU A 115 -12.59 1.65 6.98
CA LEU A 115 -13.18 2.97 7.09
C LEU A 115 -14.53 2.85 7.81
N LEU A 116 -14.80 3.75 8.71
CA LEU A 116 -16.11 4.02 9.27
C LEU A 116 -16.34 5.52 9.22
N ASP A 117 -17.46 5.94 8.62
CA ASP A 117 -17.91 7.31 8.62
C ASP A 117 -19.37 7.33 9.04
N PHE A 118 -19.67 8.10 10.08
CA PHE A 118 -21.01 8.25 10.63
C PHE A 118 -21.31 9.72 10.84
N TYR A 119 -22.46 10.16 10.34
CA TYR A 119 -22.92 11.51 10.63
C TYR A 119 -24.44 11.60 10.78
N ALA A 120 -24.84 12.56 11.58
CA ALA A 120 -26.23 13.03 11.71
C ALA A 120 -26.39 14.34 10.96
N ASN A 121 -27.45 14.49 10.22
CA ASN A 121 -27.83 15.72 9.54
C ASN A 121 -29.25 16.11 9.94
N TYR A 122 -29.41 17.32 10.47
CA TYR A 122 -30.69 17.91 10.78
C TYR A 122 -30.94 19.07 9.84
N ASP A 123 -32.06 19.02 9.11
CA ASP A 123 -32.43 20.00 8.10
C ASP A 123 -33.84 20.50 8.35
N LYS A 124 -33.99 21.78 8.68
CA LYS A 124 -35.26 22.37 9.09
C LYS A 124 -35.54 23.68 8.40
N GLU A 125 -36.74 23.78 7.80
CA GLU A 125 -37.32 25.03 7.32
C GLU A 125 -38.33 25.55 8.31
N LEU A 126 -38.16 26.80 8.76
CA LEU A 126 -39.04 27.55 9.68
C LEU A 126 -39.39 28.90 9.06
N LYS A 127 -40.48 28.99 8.30
CA LYS A 127 -40.90 30.18 7.57
C LYS A 127 -39.75 30.73 6.69
N ASP A 128 -39.21 31.89 7.12
CA ASP A 128 -38.11 32.57 6.43
C ASP A 128 -36.72 32.03 6.76
N HIS A 129 -36.62 31.07 7.67
CA HIS A 129 -35.35 30.52 8.17
C HIS A 129 -35.14 29.09 7.68
N HIS A 130 -33.95 28.80 7.17
CA HIS A 130 -33.52 27.46 6.88
C HIS A 130 -32.25 27.16 7.68
N ILE A 131 -32.28 26.07 8.42
CA ILE A 131 -31.19 25.63 9.32
C ILE A 131 -30.82 24.22 8.91
N ASN A 132 -29.54 24.00 8.54
CA ASN A 132 -28.97 22.69 8.32
C ASN A 132 -27.76 22.51 9.23
N VAL A 133 -27.83 21.53 10.12
CA VAL A 133 -26.77 21.19 11.07
C VAL A 133 -26.32 19.77 10.82
N MET A 134 -25.03 19.58 10.64
CA MET A 134 -24.43 18.25 10.47
C MET A 134 -23.32 18.08 11.50
N GLY A 135 -23.27 16.90 12.13
CA GLY A 135 -22.18 16.48 12.99
C GLY A 135 -21.80 15.04 12.68
N GLY A 136 -20.52 14.75 12.64
CA GLY A 136 -20.05 13.45 12.24
C GLY A 136 -18.73 13.02 12.86
N TYR A 137 -18.46 11.75 12.68
CA TYR A 137 -17.31 11.01 13.17
C TYR A 137 -16.77 10.15 12.04
N GLY A 138 -15.47 10.26 11.77
CA GLY A 138 -14.76 9.44 10.81
C GLY A 138 -13.63 8.67 11.49
N TRP A 139 -13.47 7.41 11.14
CA TRP A 139 -12.39 6.58 11.61
C TRP A 139 -11.82 5.78 10.44
N GLN A 140 -10.48 5.77 10.32
CA GLN A 140 -9.77 5.00 9.32
C GLN A 140 -8.61 4.28 9.96
N ARG A 141 -8.42 3.03 9.55
CA ARG A 141 -7.30 2.20 9.94
C ARG A 141 -6.57 1.72 8.69
N PHE A 142 -5.27 1.92 8.64
CA PHE A 142 -4.37 1.37 7.64
C PHE A 142 -3.41 0.44 8.34
N TRP A 143 -3.40 -0.81 7.95
CA TRP A 143 -2.51 -1.82 8.49
C TRP A 143 -1.83 -2.56 7.36
N TYR A 144 -0.54 -2.77 7.50
CA TYR A 144 0.19 -3.65 6.61
C TYR A 144 1.20 -4.51 7.37
N LYS A 145 1.47 -5.68 6.78
CA LYS A 145 2.49 -6.62 7.23
C LYS A 145 3.23 -7.15 6.03
N ASN A 146 4.56 -7.05 6.06
CA ASN A 146 5.46 -7.52 5.03
C ASN A 146 6.36 -8.60 5.62
N HIS A 147 6.68 -9.59 4.80
CA HIS A 147 7.69 -10.60 5.10
C HIS A 147 8.42 -10.94 3.81
N ASP A 148 9.73 -10.81 3.81
CA ASP A 148 10.58 -11.20 2.69
C ASP A 148 11.75 -12.08 3.13
N THR A 149 12.10 -13.00 2.25
CA THR A 149 13.23 -13.91 2.42
C THR A 149 14.00 -14.01 1.11
N THR A 150 15.30 -14.01 1.19
CA THR A 150 16.17 -14.24 0.04
C THR A 150 17.16 -15.34 0.42
N THR A 151 17.05 -16.48 -0.25
CA THR A 151 17.94 -17.61 -0.07
C THR A 151 18.64 -17.95 -1.38
N ASP A 152 19.71 -18.72 -1.30
CA ASP A 152 20.28 -19.40 -2.47
C ASP A 152 19.40 -20.59 -2.89
N THR A 153 19.83 -21.33 -3.91
CA THR A 153 19.11 -22.52 -4.40
C THR A 153 19.18 -23.71 -3.44
N LYS A 154 20.14 -23.74 -2.51
CA LYS A 154 20.26 -24.76 -1.46
C LYS A 154 19.41 -24.44 -0.23
N GLY A 155 18.91 -23.20 -0.13
CA GLY A 155 18.11 -22.74 1.00
C GLY A 155 18.89 -22.02 2.08
N GLU A 156 20.15 -21.66 1.83
CA GLU A 156 20.94 -20.83 2.74
C GLU A 156 20.54 -19.36 2.60
N ASP A 157 20.40 -18.65 3.69
CA ASP A 157 20.00 -17.24 3.69
C ASP A 157 21.10 -16.35 3.09
N LEU A 158 20.78 -15.66 1.99
CA LEU A 158 21.63 -14.65 1.37
C LEU A 158 21.51 -13.30 2.08
N THR A 159 20.35 -13.03 2.65
CA THR A 159 20.08 -11.86 3.47
C THR A 159 19.23 -12.27 4.67
N SER A 160 19.36 -11.54 5.78
CA SER A 160 18.50 -11.79 6.93
C SER A 160 17.04 -11.58 6.52
N PRO A 161 16.14 -12.51 6.89
CA PRO A 161 14.70 -12.34 6.67
C PRO A 161 14.21 -11.01 7.26
N LYS A 162 13.42 -10.28 6.49
CA LYS A 162 12.83 -9.03 6.96
C LYS A 162 11.37 -9.23 7.32
N HIS A 163 11.00 -8.62 8.42
CA HIS A 163 9.63 -8.59 8.89
C HIS A 163 9.27 -7.17 9.28
N GLU A 164 8.24 -6.63 8.66
CA GLU A 164 7.77 -5.28 8.92
C GLU A 164 6.27 -5.30 9.14
N GLU A 165 5.81 -4.67 10.20
CA GLU A 165 4.40 -4.48 10.49
C GLU A 165 4.19 -3.04 10.95
N ALA A 166 3.22 -2.36 10.35
CA ALA A 166 2.87 -1.03 10.77
C ALA A 166 1.36 -0.80 10.70
N GLU A 167 0.91 0.11 11.57
CA GLU A 167 -0.47 0.45 11.74
C GLU A 167 -0.62 1.97 11.89
N LEU A 168 -1.61 2.52 11.20
CA LEU A 168 -1.96 3.93 11.26
C LEU A 168 -3.46 4.06 11.49
N TYR A 169 -3.82 4.90 12.45
CA TYR A 169 -5.20 5.33 12.70
C TYR A 169 -5.36 6.82 12.39
N LEU A 170 -6.45 7.13 11.73
CA LEU A 170 -6.96 8.48 11.56
C LEU A 170 -8.32 8.58 12.22
N LEU A 171 -8.53 9.62 12.98
CA LEU A 171 -9.77 9.90 13.69
C LEU A 171 -10.21 11.32 13.39
N SER A 172 -11.47 11.52 13.09
CA SER A 172 -12.01 12.82 12.72
C SER A 172 -13.34 13.06 13.43
N PHE A 173 -13.51 14.25 13.99
CA PHE A 173 -14.81 14.79 14.37
C PHE A 173 -15.06 16.04 13.56
N TYR A 174 -16.27 16.20 13.05
CA TYR A 174 -16.59 17.36 12.24
C TYR A 174 -18.04 17.83 12.47
N GLY A 175 -18.22 19.12 12.33
CA GLY A 175 -19.52 19.75 12.41
C GLY A 175 -19.64 20.87 11.38
N ARG A 176 -20.84 21.07 10.87
CA ARG A 176 -21.17 22.15 9.95
C ARG A 176 -22.54 22.71 10.29
N LEU A 177 -22.63 24.02 10.29
CA LEU A 177 -23.87 24.80 10.37
C LEU A 177 -24.02 25.58 9.07
N ASN A 178 -25.14 25.41 8.40
CA ASN A 178 -25.60 26.29 7.36
C ASN A 178 -26.91 26.95 7.83
N TYR A 179 -26.96 28.26 7.74
CA TYR A 179 -28.11 29.03 8.11
C TYR A 179 -28.46 30.01 6.97
N SER A 180 -29.72 30.09 6.64
CA SER A 180 -30.22 31.02 5.64
C SER A 180 -31.46 31.76 6.16
N TRP A 181 -31.51 33.08 5.99
CA TRP A 181 -32.64 33.89 6.30
C TRP A 181 -33.19 34.58 5.04
N LYS A 182 -34.46 34.33 4.76
CA LYS A 182 -35.20 34.85 3.58
C LYS A 182 -34.46 34.52 2.27
N GLN A 183 -33.68 33.44 2.21
CA GLN A 183 -32.83 33.07 1.07
C GLN A 183 -31.92 34.22 0.57
N ARG A 184 -31.72 35.23 1.42
CA ARG A 184 -30.95 36.44 1.10
C ARG A 184 -29.64 36.52 1.91
N TYR A 185 -29.71 36.15 3.16
CA TYR A 185 -28.53 36.13 4.06
C TYR A 185 -28.20 34.72 4.39
N MET A 186 -26.93 34.35 4.14
CA MET A 186 -26.44 32.99 4.34
C MET A 186 -25.18 33.01 5.23
N LEU A 187 -25.12 32.10 6.18
CA LEU A 187 -23.99 31.87 7.04
C LEU A 187 -23.64 30.39 6.97
N THR A 188 -22.35 30.09 6.74
CA THR A 188 -21.80 28.75 6.88
C THR A 188 -20.67 28.79 7.88
N ALA A 189 -20.69 27.87 8.82
CA ALA A 189 -19.59 27.65 9.77
C ALA A 189 -19.25 26.16 9.82
N THR A 190 -17.96 25.83 9.79
CA THR A 190 -17.48 24.45 9.92
C THR A 190 -16.40 24.36 11.00
N LEU A 191 -16.35 23.23 11.65
CA LEU A 191 -15.25 22.87 12.56
C LEU A 191 -14.91 21.41 12.32
N ARG A 192 -13.62 21.14 12.13
CA ARG A 192 -13.11 19.78 12.02
C ARG A 192 -11.93 19.59 12.99
N ALA A 193 -11.94 18.48 13.69
CA ALA A 193 -10.84 18.03 14.54
C ALA A 193 -10.34 16.68 14.02
N ASP A 194 -9.09 16.63 13.60
CA ASP A 194 -8.45 15.43 13.07
C ASP A 194 -7.30 14.99 13.97
N ALA A 195 -7.20 13.68 14.20
CA ALA A 195 -6.08 13.08 14.91
C ALA A 195 -5.43 11.98 14.08
N SER A 196 -4.11 11.87 14.19
CA SER A 196 -3.33 10.81 13.56
C SER A 196 -2.44 10.11 14.56
N SER A 197 -2.39 8.78 14.51
CA SER A 197 -1.50 7.99 15.35
C SER A 197 0.00 8.14 15.02
N ARG A 198 0.33 8.85 13.93
CA ARG A 198 1.72 9.18 13.57
C ARG A 198 2.35 10.22 14.49
N PHE A 199 1.53 10.99 15.17
CA PHE A 199 1.97 12.04 16.07
C PHE A 199 1.90 11.59 17.52
N SER A 200 2.71 12.21 18.38
CA SER A 200 2.67 11.96 19.81
C SER A 200 1.30 12.30 20.41
N PRO A 201 0.90 11.71 21.55
CA PRO A 201 -0.39 11.99 22.19
C PRO A 201 -0.69 13.47 22.38
N GLU A 202 0.34 14.28 22.61
CA GLU A 202 0.24 15.71 22.93
C GLU A 202 -0.01 16.58 21.67
N THR A 203 0.40 16.11 20.49
CA THR A 203 0.37 16.90 19.25
C THR A 203 -0.49 16.27 18.15
N ARG A 204 -1.19 15.17 18.44
CA ARG A 204 -1.92 14.40 17.43
C ARG A 204 -3.19 15.05 16.89
N TRP A 205 -3.73 16.05 17.60
CA TRP A 205 -4.96 16.72 17.24
C TRP A 205 -4.70 18.02 16.48
N GLY A 206 -5.30 18.17 15.30
CA GLY A 206 -5.40 19.42 14.55
C GLY A 206 -6.84 19.91 14.49
N TYR A 207 -7.05 21.23 14.60
CA TYR A 207 -8.38 21.87 14.57
C TYR A 207 -8.45 22.81 13.37
N PHE A 208 -9.50 22.69 12.59
CA PHE A 208 -9.68 23.39 11.33
C PHE A 208 -11.04 24.08 11.29
N PRO A 209 -11.15 25.30 11.82
CA PRO A 209 -12.35 26.11 11.68
C PRO A 209 -12.42 26.76 10.29
N SER A 210 -13.64 26.96 9.77
CA SER A 210 -13.90 27.66 8.51
C SER A 210 -15.27 28.38 8.55
#